data_b20f93a26b88cd4754705a101a8d08f5
#
_entry.id   b20f93a26b88cd4754705a101a8d08f5
#
_cell.length_a   1.000
_cell.length_b   1.000
_cell.length_c   1.000
_cell.angle_alpha   90.00
_cell.angle_beta   90.00
_cell.angle_gamma   90.00
#
_symmetry.space_group_name_H-M   'P 1'
#
loop_
_entity.id
_entity.type
_entity.pdbx_description
1 polymer ?
#
loop_
_entity_poly.entity_id
_entity_poly.type
_entity_poly.pdbx_seq_one_letter_code
_entity_poly.pdbx_strand_id
1 'polypeptide(L)'
;MIPMRLELSNFLCYRNPDPLDFREIHVACLTGENGAGKSSLLDAITWALWGQARTRRDDDLIHEKEDEMQVQFDFSLAKDLYRVIRKRSSRGRGRSILDLQIQDGDGFRSVGEPTIRDTQVKIDRLLRLDYRTFINSAFLLQGRADEFTVQTPGERKAILANILGLDVWDTYEERAKERVSEIDHQKATAAAQIAEIDRELARQEEFKDALIAAEAKALQLTDKLRAAEGAVREIEAARQARKLKQSQQADLGARLAQGDRHLKRIKSGLGQQ
;
A
#
# COMPACT_ATOMS: atom_id res chain seq x y z
N MET A 1 13.78 24.28 22.30
CA MET A 1 14.90 24.73 21.45
C MET A 1 15.62 25.88 22.15
N ILE A 2 16.96 25.82 22.28
CA ILE A 2 17.79 26.89 22.84
C ILE A 2 18.79 27.29 21.77
N PRO A 3 18.84 28.58 21.35
CA PRO A 3 19.84 29.07 20.40
C PRO A 3 21.25 28.89 20.98
N MET A 4 22.20 28.46 20.17
CA MET A 4 23.58 28.25 20.57
C MET A 4 24.54 29.16 19.80
N ARG A 5 24.39 29.24 18.46
CA ARG A 5 25.28 30.02 17.60
C ARG A 5 24.59 30.41 16.32
N LEU A 6 24.82 31.62 15.83
CA LEU A 6 24.34 32.13 14.57
C LEU A 6 25.53 32.67 13.75
N GLU A 7 25.71 32.15 12.55
CA GLU A 7 26.68 32.64 11.57
C GLU A 7 25.96 33.14 10.32
N LEU A 8 26.39 34.30 9.86
CA LEU A 8 25.80 34.95 8.69
C LEU A 8 26.89 35.20 7.65
N SER A 9 26.53 35.01 6.39
CA SER A 9 27.35 35.44 5.26
C SER A 9 26.43 36.07 4.21
N ASN A 10 26.69 37.33 3.88
CA ASN A 10 25.97 38.10 2.89
C ASN A 10 24.44 38.12 3.09
N PHE A 11 24.00 38.29 4.33
CA PHE A 11 22.58 38.31 4.70
C PHE A 11 22.13 39.73 5.08
N LEU A 12 21.25 40.31 4.29
CA LEU A 12 20.75 41.68 4.47
C LEU A 12 21.89 42.69 4.66
N CYS A 13 21.95 43.39 5.78
CA CYS A 13 23.01 44.35 6.09
C CYS A 13 24.33 43.72 6.54
N TYR A 14 24.34 42.40 6.76
CA TYR A 14 25.51 41.67 7.27
C TYR A 14 26.28 41.03 6.12
N ARG A 15 27.50 41.46 5.86
CA ARG A 15 28.35 40.83 4.85
C ARG A 15 29.06 39.59 5.40
N ASN A 16 29.84 39.79 6.47
CA ASN A 16 30.60 38.70 7.11
C ASN A 16 30.86 39.10 8.58
N PRO A 17 29.83 39.16 9.43
CA PRO A 17 29.99 39.48 10.83
C PRO A 17 30.65 38.34 11.57
N ASP A 18 31.26 38.64 12.73
CA ASP A 18 31.67 37.61 13.67
C ASP A 18 30.45 36.77 14.10
N PRO A 19 30.60 35.46 14.28
CA PRO A 19 29.52 34.58 14.72
C PRO A 19 28.96 35.05 16.09
N LEU A 20 27.63 35.06 16.20
CA LEU A 20 26.97 35.34 17.46
C LEU A 20 26.91 34.05 18.27
N ASP A 21 27.55 34.05 19.45
CA ASP A 21 27.53 32.95 20.40
C ASP A 21 26.48 33.24 21.48
N PHE A 22 25.48 32.36 21.61
CA PHE A 22 24.42 32.49 22.61
C PHE A 22 24.61 31.53 23.80
N ARG A 23 25.66 30.71 23.80
CA ARG A 23 26.00 29.86 24.93
C ARG A 23 26.19 30.72 26.16
N GLU A 24 25.69 30.41 27.30
CA GLU A 24 25.76 31.20 28.52
C GLU A 24 24.93 32.49 28.56
N ILE A 25 24.20 32.81 27.46
CA ILE A 25 23.34 34.01 27.44
C ILE A 25 21.90 33.56 27.74
N HIS A 26 21.37 33.93 28.89
CA HIS A 26 19.98 33.70 29.27
C HIS A 26 19.04 34.80 28.81
N VAL A 27 19.52 36.04 28.78
CA VAL A 27 18.75 37.19 28.30
C VAL A 27 19.69 38.10 27.52
N ALA A 28 19.31 38.43 26.29
CA ALA A 28 20.06 39.34 25.43
C ALA A 28 19.21 40.55 25.06
N CYS A 29 19.84 41.73 25.06
CA CYS A 29 19.24 42.98 24.54
C CYS A 29 20.05 43.44 23.33
N LEU A 30 19.39 43.60 22.19
CA LEU A 30 19.98 44.12 20.97
C LEU A 30 19.76 45.66 20.93
N THR A 31 20.81 46.43 21.11
CA THR A 31 20.77 47.91 21.06
C THR A 31 21.47 48.43 19.80
N GLY A 32 21.10 49.60 19.35
CA GLY A 32 21.68 50.27 18.18
C GLY A 32 20.69 51.15 17.46
N GLU A 33 21.17 51.94 16.51
CA GLU A 33 20.36 52.86 15.71
C GLU A 33 19.31 52.16 14.84
N ASN A 34 18.31 52.91 14.36
CA ASN A 34 17.35 52.37 13.40
C ASN A 34 18.07 52.06 12.08
N GLY A 35 17.80 50.88 11.53
CA GLY A 35 18.51 50.38 10.33
C GLY A 35 19.79 49.60 10.63
N ALA A 36 20.30 49.57 11.86
CA ALA A 36 21.55 48.86 12.23
C ALA A 36 21.45 47.29 12.11
N GLY A 37 20.33 46.75 11.63
CA GLY A 37 20.21 45.32 11.37
C GLY A 37 19.68 44.48 12.53
N LYS A 38 19.24 45.05 13.65
CA LYS A 38 18.75 44.30 14.82
C LYS A 38 17.68 43.28 14.46
N SER A 39 16.70 43.69 13.68
CA SER A 39 15.63 42.80 13.22
C SER A 39 16.11 41.77 12.17
N SER A 40 17.18 42.08 11.44
CA SER A 40 17.75 41.15 10.44
C SER A 40 18.36 39.90 11.08
N LEU A 41 18.85 40.00 12.33
CA LEU A 41 19.32 38.83 13.09
C LEU A 41 18.15 37.85 13.41
N LEU A 42 16.98 38.40 13.72
CA LEU A 42 15.79 37.62 13.97
C LEU A 42 15.25 37.02 12.68
N ASP A 43 15.27 37.77 11.57
CA ASP A 43 14.94 37.23 10.25
C ASP A 43 15.89 36.12 9.83
N ALA A 44 17.17 36.20 10.17
CA ALA A 44 18.12 35.12 9.88
C ALA A 44 17.76 33.81 10.55
N ILE A 45 17.35 33.87 11.82
CA ILE A 45 16.92 32.67 12.56
C ILE A 45 15.65 32.07 11.93
N THR A 46 14.64 32.90 11.64
CA THR A 46 13.40 32.43 11.02
C THR A 46 13.62 31.90 9.61
N TRP A 47 14.51 32.56 8.85
CA TRP A 47 14.85 32.10 7.51
C TRP A 47 15.65 30.80 7.53
N ALA A 48 16.61 30.64 8.44
CA ALA A 48 17.34 29.39 8.59
C ALA A 48 16.39 28.22 8.87
N LEU A 49 15.50 28.37 9.84
CA LEU A 49 14.62 27.31 10.31
C LEU A 49 13.47 27.03 9.33
N TRP A 50 12.80 28.04 8.79
CA TRP A 50 11.57 27.88 8.00
C TRP A 50 11.62 28.46 6.59
N GLY A 51 12.73 29.12 6.18
CA GLY A 51 12.78 29.81 4.90
C GLY A 51 11.84 31.03 4.84
N GLN A 52 11.50 31.61 5.98
CA GLN A 52 10.59 32.72 6.11
C GLN A 52 11.30 33.93 6.75
N ALA A 53 11.15 35.09 6.14
CA ALA A 53 11.66 36.38 6.64
C ALA A 53 10.66 37.49 6.28
N ARG A 54 10.97 38.72 6.62
CA ARG A 54 10.11 39.89 6.32
C ARG A 54 9.93 40.18 4.81
N THR A 55 10.86 39.73 3.97
CA THR A 55 10.80 39.89 2.52
C THR A 55 9.95 38.80 1.87
N ARG A 56 9.37 39.14 0.70
CA ARG A 56 8.58 38.13 -0.07
C ARG A 56 9.44 37.21 -0.93
N ARG A 57 10.67 37.67 -1.26
CA ARG A 57 11.58 36.93 -2.14
C ARG A 57 12.88 36.68 -1.39
N ASP A 58 13.39 35.47 -1.47
CA ASP A 58 14.68 35.09 -0.86
C ASP A 58 15.85 35.91 -1.43
N ASP A 59 15.77 36.31 -2.71
CA ASP A 59 16.82 37.06 -3.36
C ASP A 59 16.99 38.48 -2.74
N ASP A 60 15.91 39.05 -2.17
CA ASP A 60 15.93 40.34 -1.49
C ASP A 60 16.63 40.29 -0.11
N LEU A 61 16.95 39.10 0.38
CA LEU A 61 17.71 38.86 1.60
C LEU A 61 19.23 38.84 1.36
N ILE A 62 19.66 38.68 0.09
CA ILE A 62 21.08 38.68 -0.26
C ILE A 62 21.64 40.10 -0.06
N HIS A 63 22.83 40.17 0.56
CA HIS A 63 23.51 41.42 0.78
C HIS A 63 23.75 42.17 -0.56
N GLU A 64 23.62 43.47 -0.55
CA GLU A 64 23.80 44.32 -1.74
C GLU A 64 25.16 44.02 -2.42
N LYS A 65 25.15 43.83 -3.73
CA LYS A 65 26.34 43.51 -4.58
C LYS A 65 26.89 42.09 -4.41
N GLU A 66 26.17 41.23 -3.71
CA GLU A 66 26.54 39.81 -3.61
C GLU A 66 25.49 38.96 -4.33
N ASP A 67 25.88 37.77 -4.76
CA ASP A 67 25.01 36.85 -5.48
C ASP A 67 24.59 35.64 -4.65
N GLU A 68 25.20 35.46 -3.48
CA GLU A 68 24.98 34.30 -2.61
C GLU A 68 24.94 34.73 -1.15
N MET A 69 24.08 34.06 -0.40
CA MET A 69 24.00 34.20 1.05
C MET A 69 23.96 32.86 1.76
N GLN A 70 24.41 32.83 2.99
CA GLN A 70 24.32 31.69 3.87
C GLN A 70 23.94 32.12 5.28
N VAL A 71 23.07 31.36 5.91
CA VAL A 71 22.81 31.38 7.34
C VAL A 71 23.05 30.01 7.91
N GLN A 72 23.86 29.95 8.96
CA GLN A 72 24.04 28.76 9.79
C GLN A 72 23.53 29.06 11.19
N PHE A 73 22.67 28.20 11.68
CA PHE A 73 22.08 28.33 13.00
C PHE A 73 22.22 27.04 13.79
N ASP A 74 22.93 27.12 14.90
CA ASP A 74 23.12 26.01 15.82
C ASP A 74 22.18 26.17 17.02
N PHE A 75 21.47 25.13 17.37
CA PHE A 75 20.56 25.12 18.51
C PHE A 75 20.56 23.77 19.23
N SER A 76 20.34 23.81 20.54
CA SER A 76 20.14 22.57 21.31
C SER A 76 18.64 22.25 21.43
N LEU A 77 18.33 20.97 21.36
CA LEU A 77 17.00 20.44 21.59
C LEU A 77 17.12 19.16 22.44
N ALA A 78 16.53 19.20 23.61
CA ALA A 78 16.73 18.16 24.63
C ALA A 78 18.23 18.02 24.99
N LYS A 79 18.88 16.94 24.57
CA LYS A 79 20.30 16.67 24.85
C LYS A 79 21.19 16.78 23.61
N ASP A 80 20.59 16.98 22.45
CA ASP A 80 21.30 17.00 21.18
C ASP A 80 21.53 18.41 20.68
N LEU A 81 22.65 18.62 19.97
CA LEU A 81 22.98 19.85 19.29
C LEU A 81 22.75 19.66 17.78
N TYR A 82 21.92 20.51 17.24
CA TYR A 82 21.58 20.55 15.82
C TYR A 82 22.14 21.77 15.14
N ARG A 83 22.42 21.66 13.86
CA ARG A 83 22.85 22.73 12.98
C ARG A 83 21.96 22.76 11.74
N VAL A 84 21.40 23.90 11.41
CA VAL A 84 20.73 24.14 10.13
C VAL A 84 21.60 25.08 9.31
N ILE A 85 21.87 24.68 8.07
CA ILE A 85 22.56 25.52 7.09
C ILE A 85 21.60 25.76 5.93
N ARG A 86 21.25 27.03 5.71
CA ARG A 86 20.46 27.44 4.56
C ARG A 86 21.26 28.41 3.71
N LYS A 87 21.28 28.14 2.39
CA LYS A 87 21.98 28.96 1.40
C LYS A 87 21.02 29.35 0.30
N ARG A 88 21.25 30.55 -0.26
CA ARG A 88 20.59 31.03 -1.45
C ARG A 88 21.60 31.64 -2.40
N SER A 89 21.53 31.30 -3.68
CA SER A 89 22.25 31.94 -4.76
C SER A 89 21.24 32.49 -5.77
N SER A 90 21.37 33.71 -6.19
CA SER A 90 20.59 34.38 -7.23
C SER A 90 21.11 34.10 -8.63
N ARG A 91 22.28 33.45 -8.78
CA ARG A 91 22.92 33.19 -10.08
C ARG A 91 22.04 32.27 -10.94
N GLY A 92 21.91 32.61 -12.20
CA GLY A 92 21.15 31.83 -13.17
C GLY A 92 19.66 31.77 -12.84
N ARG A 93 19.12 30.56 -12.60
CA ARG A 93 17.73 30.36 -12.21
C ARG A 93 17.48 30.50 -10.70
N GLY A 94 18.53 30.81 -9.95
CA GLY A 94 18.51 30.78 -8.50
C GLY A 94 18.55 29.36 -7.93
N ARG A 95 19.33 29.16 -6.85
CA ARG A 95 19.46 27.88 -6.17
C ARG A 95 19.36 28.08 -4.67
N SER A 96 18.57 27.25 -4.02
CA SER A 96 18.54 27.15 -2.55
C SER A 96 19.12 25.79 -2.11
N ILE A 97 19.73 25.77 -0.93
CA ILE A 97 20.23 24.56 -0.27
C ILE A 97 19.75 24.63 1.18
N LEU A 98 19.32 23.51 1.70
CA LEU A 98 18.95 23.33 3.09
C LEU A 98 19.60 22.03 3.59
N ASP A 99 20.40 22.14 4.63
CA ASP A 99 21.00 20.98 5.29
C ASP A 99 20.70 21.02 6.79
N LEU A 100 20.29 19.90 7.34
CA LEU A 100 20.09 19.67 8.76
C LEU A 100 21.16 18.72 9.23
N GLN A 101 21.90 19.10 10.25
CA GLN A 101 22.97 18.29 10.82
C GLN A 101 22.75 18.08 12.32
N ILE A 102 23.29 17.00 12.84
CA ILE A 102 23.36 16.70 14.27
C ILE A 102 24.83 16.58 14.69
N GLN A 103 25.16 17.01 15.88
CA GLN A 103 26.49 16.80 16.43
C GLN A 103 26.79 15.32 16.59
N ASP A 104 27.97 14.90 16.12
CA ASP A 104 28.47 13.52 16.21
C ASP A 104 29.95 13.57 16.60
N GLY A 105 30.25 13.31 17.87
CA GLY A 105 31.57 13.55 18.46
C GLY A 105 31.97 15.03 18.38
N ASP A 106 33.15 15.31 17.81
CA ASP A 106 33.65 16.68 17.63
C ASP A 106 33.15 17.35 16.33
N GLY A 107 32.36 16.66 15.52
CA GLY A 107 31.88 17.14 14.25
C GLY A 107 30.35 17.21 14.12
N PHE A 108 29.89 17.49 12.89
CA PHE A 108 28.49 17.48 12.53
C PHE A 108 28.24 16.50 11.40
N ARG A 109 27.22 15.68 11.52
CA ARG A 109 26.77 14.74 10.49
C ARG A 109 25.43 15.20 9.91
N SER A 110 25.34 15.25 8.58
CA SER A 110 24.07 15.58 7.92
C SER A 110 23.03 14.49 8.21
N VAL A 111 21.84 14.95 8.57
CA VAL A 111 20.63 14.16 8.78
C VAL A 111 19.48 14.73 7.95
N GLY A 112 19.76 15.63 7.00
CA GLY A 112 18.79 16.15 6.04
C GLY A 112 18.25 15.06 5.14
N GLU A 113 17.20 15.38 4.41
CA GLU A 113 16.58 14.51 3.42
C GLU A 113 17.05 14.92 2.00
N PRO A 114 16.81 14.09 0.96
CA PRO A 114 17.26 14.37 -0.40
C PRO A 114 16.70 15.67 -0.99
N THR A 115 15.53 16.14 -0.51
CA THR A 115 14.92 17.39 -0.99
C THR A 115 14.82 18.44 0.11
N ILE A 116 14.83 19.72 -0.30
CA ILE A 116 14.60 20.85 0.63
C ILE A 116 13.25 20.71 1.33
N ARG A 117 12.22 20.28 0.59
CA ARG A 117 10.87 20.11 1.13
C ARG A 117 10.84 19.07 2.24
N ASP A 118 11.44 17.91 2.01
CA ASP A 118 11.43 16.82 2.99
C ASP A 118 12.30 17.17 4.20
N THR A 119 13.44 17.83 3.98
CA THR A 119 14.28 18.37 5.07
C THR A 119 13.51 19.39 5.89
N GLN A 120 12.71 20.28 5.26
CA GLN A 120 11.88 21.25 5.97
C GLN A 120 10.83 20.54 6.85
N VAL A 121 10.11 19.57 6.30
CA VAL A 121 9.15 18.77 7.07
C VAL A 121 9.82 18.10 8.27
N LYS A 122 11.06 17.65 8.11
CA LYS A 122 11.84 17.05 9.21
C LYS A 122 12.20 18.08 10.29
N ILE A 123 12.57 19.30 9.90
CA ILE A 123 12.83 20.41 10.84
C ILE A 123 11.56 20.74 11.62
N ASP A 124 10.42 20.90 10.94
CA ASP A 124 9.14 21.23 11.57
C ASP A 124 8.72 20.14 12.58
N ARG A 125 8.88 18.87 12.22
CA ARG A 125 8.62 17.74 13.13
C ARG A 125 9.59 17.71 14.32
N LEU A 126 10.86 17.98 14.07
CA LEU A 126 11.89 18.02 15.11
C LEU A 126 11.58 19.12 16.14
N LEU A 127 11.27 20.30 15.66
CA LEU A 127 10.95 21.47 16.50
C LEU A 127 9.55 21.38 17.12
N ARG A 128 8.65 20.60 16.55
CA ARG A 128 7.21 20.56 16.85
C ARG A 128 6.56 21.94 16.78
N LEU A 129 7.10 22.81 15.92
CA LEU A 129 6.67 24.18 15.69
C LEU A 129 6.83 24.51 14.22
N ASP A 130 5.76 24.97 13.58
CA ASP A 130 5.84 25.63 12.30
C ASP A 130 6.12 27.13 12.47
N TYR A 131 6.43 27.81 11.38
CA TYR A 131 6.70 29.25 11.39
C TYR A 131 5.55 30.05 12.02
N ARG A 132 4.30 29.74 11.64
CA ARG A 132 3.11 30.45 12.12
C ARG A 132 2.94 30.29 13.63
N THR A 133 3.13 29.10 14.14
CA THR A 133 3.07 28.82 15.58
C THR A 133 4.20 29.53 16.32
N PHE A 134 5.41 29.54 15.75
CA PHE A 134 6.57 30.20 16.36
C PHE A 134 6.36 31.72 16.51
N ILE A 135 5.92 32.42 15.45
CA ILE A 135 5.69 33.88 15.48
C ILE A 135 4.50 34.32 16.35
N ASN A 136 3.60 33.38 16.69
CA ASN A 136 2.45 33.61 17.54
C ASN A 136 2.65 33.16 19.00
N SER A 137 3.75 32.47 19.30
CA SER A 137 3.99 31.91 20.64
C SER A 137 5.31 32.34 21.27
N ALA A 138 6.40 32.16 20.55
CA ALA A 138 7.75 32.36 21.04
C ALA A 138 8.44 33.62 20.50
N PHE A 139 7.86 34.24 19.48
CA PHE A 139 8.49 35.34 18.74
C PHE A 139 7.49 36.44 18.44
N LEU A 140 7.74 37.62 18.97
CA LEU A 140 6.91 38.79 18.72
C LEU A 140 7.53 39.64 17.61
N LEU A 141 6.92 39.60 16.42
CA LEU A 141 7.33 40.43 15.31
C LEU A 141 7.02 41.89 15.60
N GLN A 142 7.92 42.80 15.20
CA GLN A 142 7.71 44.25 15.32
C GLN A 142 6.45 44.64 14.52
N GLY A 143 5.54 45.40 15.17
CA GLY A 143 4.25 45.79 14.57
C GLY A 143 3.20 44.70 14.47
N ARG A 144 3.45 43.53 15.04
CA ARG A 144 2.52 42.37 15.07
C ARG A 144 2.38 41.74 16.47
N ALA A 145 2.53 42.57 17.50
CA ALA A 145 2.40 42.09 18.89
C ALA A 145 1.00 41.51 19.20
N ASP A 146 0.01 41.92 18.43
CA ASP A 146 -1.39 41.47 18.50
C ASP A 146 -1.75 40.38 17.48
N GLU A 147 -0.77 39.85 16.75
CA GLU A 147 -0.99 38.84 15.67
C GLU A 147 -1.91 37.71 16.13
N PHE A 148 -1.72 37.16 17.34
CA PHE A 148 -2.56 36.11 17.90
C PHE A 148 -3.99 36.59 18.18
N THR A 149 -4.15 37.82 18.64
CA THR A 149 -5.46 38.37 19.04
C THR A 149 -6.33 38.73 17.85
N VAL A 150 -5.72 39.13 16.73
CA VAL A 150 -6.43 39.47 15.48
C VAL A 150 -6.82 38.23 14.66
N GLN A 151 -6.31 37.07 15.00
CA GLN A 151 -6.69 35.78 14.34
C GLN A 151 -8.14 35.44 14.65
N THR A 152 -8.76 34.70 13.73
CA THR A 152 -10.11 34.13 13.97
C THR A 152 -10.09 33.13 15.13
N PRO A 153 -11.24 32.90 15.81
CA PRO A 153 -11.31 31.90 16.89
C PRO A 153 -10.81 30.51 16.51
N GLY A 154 -11.09 30.07 15.26
CA GLY A 154 -10.61 28.79 14.72
C GLY A 154 -9.10 28.74 14.59
N GLU A 155 -8.49 29.80 14.07
CA GLU A 155 -7.06 29.91 13.92
C GLU A 155 -6.33 29.98 15.26
N ARG A 156 -6.86 30.72 16.23
CA ARG A 156 -6.32 30.73 17.60
C ARG A 156 -6.33 29.35 18.23
N LYS A 157 -7.45 28.59 18.05
CA LYS A 157 -7.57 27.22 18.52
C LYS A 157 -6.51 26.31 17.86
N ALA A 158 -6.28 26.43 16.55
CA ALA A 158 -5.28 25.64 15.83
C ALA A 158 -3.85 25.96 16.33
N ILE A 159 -3.50 27.24 16.52
CA ILE A 159 -2.20 27.65 17.07
C ILE A 159 -2.00 27.05 18.47
N LEU A 160 -3.00 27.15 19.34
CA LEU A 160 -2.93 26.56 20.69
C LEU A 160 -2.82 25.02 20.64
N ALA A 161 -3.56 24.37 19.74
CA ALA A 161 -3.47 22.93 19.55
C ALA A 161 -2.06 22.51 19.13
N ASN A 162 -1.43 23.20 18.19
CA ASN A 162 -0.05 22.95 17.77
C ASN A 162 0.95 23.15 18.90
N ILE A 163 0.83 24.26 19.68
CA ILE A 163 1.70 24.52 20.85
C ILE A 163 1.60 23.39 21.88
N LEU A 164 0.39 22.88 22.10
CA LEU A 164 0.12 21.82 23.06
C LEU A 164 0.37 20.42 22.49
N GLY A 165 0.72 20.32 21.20
CA GLY A 165 0.95 19.04 20.52
C GLY A 165 -0.30 18.18 20.42
N LEU A 166 -1.48 18.80 20.31
CA LEU A 166 -2.78 18.11 20.25
C LEU A 166 -3.09 17.53 18.86
N ASP A 167 -2.36 17.91 17.82
CA ASP A 167 -2.44 17.39 16.46
C ASP A 167 -2.20 15.88 16.36
N VAL A 168 -1.45 15.35 17.30
CA VAL A 168 -1.23 13.90 17.43
C VAL A 168 -2.53 13.13 17.69
N TRP A 169 -3.48 13.75 18.40
CA TRP A 169 -4.77 13.13 18.72
C TRP A 169 -5.68 13.04 17.50
N ASP A 170 -5.66 14.04 16.62
CA ASP A 170 -6.37 14.02 15.35
C ASP A 170 -5.86 12.87 14.47
N THR A 171 -4.53 12.69 14.43
CA THR A 171 -3.91 11.55 13.72
C THR A 171 -4.32 10.19 14.31
N TYR A 172 -4.43 10.09 15.64
CA TYR A 172 -4.88 8.85 16.29
C TYR A 172 -6.37 8.59 16.03
N GLU A 173 -7.20 9.65 16.01
CA GLU A 173 -8.62 9.53 15.70
C GLU A 173 -8.82 9.02 14.26
N GLU A 174 -8.10 9.59 13.28
CA GLU A 174 -8.17 9.13 11.89
C GLU A 174 -7.75 7.66 11.74
N ARG A 175 -6.61 7.28 12.33
CA ARG A 175 -6.15 5.87 12.31
C ARG A 175 -7.14 4.93 12.98
N ALA A 176 -7.77 5.37 14.07
CA ALA A 176 -8.78 4.57 14.74
C ALA A 176 -10.02 4.38 13.85
N LYS A 177 -10.49 5.43 13.18
CA LYS A 177 -11.61 5.37 12.23
C LYS A 177 -11.29 4.44 11.04
N GLU A 178 -10.11 4.56 10.45
CA GLU A 178 -9.66 3.66 9.38
C GLU A 178 -9.66 2.20 9.84
N ARG A 179 -9.14 1.94 11.04
CA ARG A 179 -9.09 0.58 11.58
C ARG A 179 -10.47 0.00 11.88
N VAL A 180 -11.39 0.81 12.38
CA VAL A 180 -12.79 0.40 12.57
C VAL A 180 -13.43 0.04 11.23
N SER A 181 -13.27 0.90 10.22
CA SER A 181 -13.82 0.64 8.88
C SER A 181 -13.25 -0.66 8.26
N GLU A 182 -11.97 -0.91 8.40
CA GLU A 182 -11.33 -2.15 7.93
C GLU A 182 -11.90 -3.39 8.63
N ILE A 183 -12.05 -3.34 9.96
CA ILE A 183 -12.61 -4.44 10.75
C ILE A 183 -14.08 -4.68 10.39
N ASP A 184 -14.86 -3.64 10.20
CA ASP A 184 -16.27 -3.75 9.80
C ASP A 184 -16.41 -4.42 8.43
N HIS A 185 -15.52 -4.08 7.48
CA HIS A 185 -15.48 -4.74 6.18
C HIS A 185 -15.12 -6.24 6.29
N GLN A 186 -14.11 -6.57 7.09
CA GLN A 186 -13.72 -7.98 7.35
C GLN A 186 -14.86 -8.76 8.01
N LYS A 187 -15.55 -8.14 8.97
CA LYS A 187 -16.72 -8.73 9.65
C LYS A 187 -17.86 -8.99 8.68
N ALA A 188 -18.18 -8.03 7.79
CA ALA A 188 -19.21 -8.21 6.78
C ALA A 188 -18.88 -9.35 5.81
N THR A 189 -17.62 -9.45 5.37
CA THR A 189 -17.16 -10.53 4.49
C THR A 189 -17.27 -11.89 5.17
N ALA A 190 -16.81 -12.01 6.41
CA ALA A 190 -16.90 -13.25 7.18
C ALA A 190 -18.37 -13.66 7.42
N ALA A 191 -19.24 -12.71 7.74
CA ALA A 191 -20.67 -12.96 7.92
C ALA A 191 -21.33 -13.47 6.62
N ALA A 192 -20.95 -12.91 5.47
CA ALA A 192 -21.45 -13.40 4.17
C ALA A 192 -21.00 -14.82 3.88
N GLN A 193 -19.75 -15.16 4.16
CA GLN A 193 -19.21 -16.52 4.02
C GLN A 193 -19.91 -17.53 4.93
N ILE A 194 -20.16 -17.16 6.19
CA ILE A 194 -20.91 -18.02 7.14
C ILE A 194 -22.31 -18.26 6.60
N ALA A 195 -23.02 -17.20 6.16
CA ALA A 195 -24.36 -17.34 5.62
C ALA A 195 -24.44 -18.19 4.35
N GLU A 196 -23.38 -18.25 3.54
CA GLU A 196 -23.27 -19.14 2.38
C GLU A 196 -23.09 -20.59 2.82
N ILE A 197 -22.17 -20.85 3.76
CA ILE A 197 -21.93 -22.18 4.32
C ILE A 197 -23.20 -22.72 5.00
N ASP A 198 -23.92 -21.90 5.77
CA ASP A 198 -25.15 -22.28 6.42
C ASP A 198 -26.24 -22.69 5.40
N ARG A 199 -26.33 -22.00 4.26
CA ARG A 199 -27.23 -22.37 3.17
C ARG A 199 -26.87 -23.71 2.52
N GLU A 200 -25.58 -23.98 2.33
CA GLU A 200 -25.12 -25.28 1.80
C GLU A 200 -25.39 -26.39 2.81
N LEU A 201 -25.14 -26.18 4.09
CA LEU A 201 -25.44 -27.13 5.15
C LEU A 201 -26.93 -27.43 5.26
N ALA A 202 -27.81 -26.42 5.12
CA ALA A 202 -29.25 -26.64 5.11
C ALA A 202 -29.71 -27.57 3.96
N ARG A 203 -28.97 -27.67 2.85
CA ARG A 203 -29.25 -28.55 1.73
C ARG A 203 -28.64 -29.95 1.87
N GLN A 204 -27.93 -30.21 2.98
CA GLN A 204 -27.23 -31.51 3.18
C GLN A 204 -28.20 -32.71 3.11
N GLU A 205 -29.39 -32.61 3.68
CA GLU A 205 -30.37 -33.69 3.65
C GLU A 205 -30.94 -33.92 2.24
N GLU A 206 -31.17 -32.88 1.46
CA GLU A 206 -31.60 -32.98 0.06
C GLU A 206 -30.55 -33.75 -0.77
N PHE A 207 -29.26 -33.44 -0.57
CA PHE A 207 -28.19 -34.12 -1.27
C PHE A 207 -28.03 -35.57 -0.84
N LYS A 208 -28.24 -35.90 0.45
CA LYS A 208 -28.25 -37.28 0.92
C LYS A 208 -29.39 -38.09 0.31
N ASP A 209 -30.59 -37.52 0.29
CA ASP A 209 -31.74 -38.20 -0.31
C ASP A 209 -31.54 -38.41 -1.83
N ALA A 210 -31.03 -37.42 -2.52
CA ALA A 210 -30.69 -37.52 -3.95
C ALA A 210 -29.63 -38.55 -4.21
N LEU A 211 -28.62 -38.69 -3.36
CA LEU A 211 -27.58 -39.72 -3.47
C LEU A 211 -28.17 -41.11 -3.30
N ILE A 212 -28.98 -41.34 -2.25
CA ILE A 212 -29.66 -42.62 -2.00
C ILE A 212 -30.53 -43.02 -3.20
N ALA A 213 -31.30 -42.05 -3.75
CA ALA A 213 -32.14 -42.31 -4.91
C ALA A 213 -31.32 -42.63 -6.17
N ALA A 214 -30.18 -41.97 -6.36
CA ALA A 214 -29.26 -42.23 -7.48
C ALA A 214 -28.60 -43.61 -7.37
N GLU A 215 -28.16 -43.98 -6.18
CA GLU A 215 -27.59 -45.32 -5.91
C GLU A 215 -28.60 -46.44 -6.13
N ALA A 216 -29.84 -46.30 -5.65
CA ALA A 216 -30.91 -47.25 -5.88
C ALA A 216 -31.22 -47.41 -7.39
N LYS A 217 -31.25 -46.31 -8.15
CA LYS A 217 -31.44 -46.33 -9.58
C LYS A 217 -30.28 -47.00 -10.33
N ALA A 218 -29.05 -46.72 -9.90
CA ALA A 218 -27.86 -47.37 -10.46
C ALA A 218 -27.90 -48.90 -10.24
N LEU A 219 -28.29 -49.35 -9.04
CA LEU A 219 -28.43 -50.76 -8.73
C LEU A 219 -29.49 -51.42 -9.65
N GLN A 220 -30.69 -50.82 -9.77
CA GLN A 220 -31.73 -51.29 -10.65
C GLN A 220 -31.29 -51.41 -12.13
N LEU A 221 -30.56 -50.41 -12.62
CA LEU A 221 -30.04 -50.42 -13.97
C LEU A 221 -28.98 -51.49 -14.17
N THR A 222 -28.13 -51.72 -13.17
CA THR A 222 -27.12 -52.79 -13.19
C THR A 222 -27.76 -54.15 -13.25
N ASP A 223 -28.84 -54.40 -12.48
CA ASP A 223 -29.58 -55.65 -12.49
C ASP A 223 -30.30 -55.89 -13.85
N LYS A 224 -30.92 -54.83 -14.40
CA LYS A 224 -31.51 -54.87 -15.74
C LYS A 224 -30.48 -55.19 -16.84
N LEU A 225 -29.29 -54.56 -16.73
CA LEU A 225 -28.20 -54.81 -17.67
C LEU A 225 -27.74 -56.27 -17.59
N ARG A 226 -27.53 -56.78 -16.38
CA ARG A 226 -27.14 -58.21 -16.17
C ARG A 226 -28.19 -59.20 -16.72
N ALA A 227 -29.48 -58.88 -16.50
CA ALA A 227 -30.57 -59.72 -17.06
C ALA A 227 -30.60 -59.69 -18.59
N ALA A 228 -30.43 -58.49 -19.19
CA ALA A 228 -30.37 -58.34 -20.64
C ALA A 228 -29.15 -59.03 -21.25
N GLU A 229 -27.97 -58.90 -20.63
CA GLU A 229 -26.77 -59.65 -21.06
C GLU A 229 -26.95 -61.15 -20.96
N GLY A 230 -27.62 -61.67 -19.89
CA GLY A 230 -28.01 -63.06 -19.78
C GLY A 230 -28.91 -63.49 -20.91
N ALA A 231 -29.96 -62.76 -21.21
CA ALA A 231 -30.87 -63.07 -22.32
C ALA A 231 -30.16 -63.05 -23.69
N VAL A 232 -29.24 -62.08 -23.92
CA VAL A 232 -28.43 -62.09 -25.16
C VAL A 232 -27.59 -63.35 -25.30
N ARG A 233 -26.90 -63.76 -24.20
CA ARG A 233 -26.10 -65.02 -24.22
C ARG A 233 -26.95 -66.24 -24.53
N GLU A 234 -28.16 -66.38 -23.95
CA GLU A 234 -29.08 -67.47 -24.24
C GLU A 234 -29.51 -67.48 -25.72
N ILE A 235 -29.86 -66.31 -26.26
CA ILE A 235 -30.23 -66.15 -27.68
C ILE A 235 -29.07 -66.55 -28.60
N GLU A 236 -27.85 -66.11 -28.26
CA GLU A 236 -26.66 -66.46 -29.03
C GLU A 236 -26.36 -67.93 -29.02
N ALA A 237 -26.46 -68.56 -27.85
CA ALA A 237 -26.31 -70.01 -27.70
C ALA A 237 -27.37 -70.79 -28.54
N ALA A 238 -28.64 -70.34 -28.44
CA ALA A 238 -29.73 -70.93 -29.26
C ALA A 238 -29.48 -70.70 -30.75
N ARG A 239 -28.98 -69.58 -31.16
CA ARG A 239 -28.63 -69.30 -32.59
C ARG A 239 -27.50 -70.16 -33.10
N GLN A 240 -26.45 -70.39 -32.27
CA GLN A 240 -25.36 -71.30 -32.61
C GLN A 240 -25.84 -72.73 -32.72
N ALA A 241 -26.64 -73.23 -31.76
CA ALA A 241 -27.25 -74.57 -31.82
C ALA A 241 -28.11 -74.75 -33.05
N ARG A 242 -28.90 -73.69 -33.42
CA ARG A 242 -29.73 -73.76 -34.65
C ARG A 242 -28.86 -73.84 -35.92
N LYS A 243 -27.78 -73.04 -36.01
CA LYS A 243 -26.86 -73.14 -37.15
C LYS A 243 -26.21 -74.48 -37.29
N LEU A 244 -25.79 -75.10 -36.17
CA LEU A 244 -25.21 -76.42 -36.15
C LEU A 244 -26.23 -77.49 -36.67
N LYS A 245 -27.49 -77.43 -36.20
CA LYS A 245 -28.56 -78.35 -36.67
C LYS A 245 -28.85 -78.13 -38.17
N GLN A 246 -28.88 -76.91 -38.67
CA GLN A 246 -29.05 -76.58 -40.07
C GLN A 246 -27.92 -77.18 -40.94
N SER A 247 -26.65 -77.00 -40.46
CA SER A 247 -25.49 -77.61 -41.16
C SER A 247 -25.57 -79.13 -41.20
N GLN A 248 -25.94 -79.77 -40.09
CA GLN A 248 -26.11 -81.20 -40.03
C GLN A 248 -27.23 -81.66 -40.96
N GLN A 249 -28.37 -80.92 -41.04
CA GLN A 249 -29.47 -81.24 -41.92
C GLN A 249 -29.09 -81.10 -43.43
N ALA A 250 -28.30 -80.11 -43.76
CA ALA A 250 -27.77 -79.93 -45.08
C ALA A 250 -26.80 -81.01 -45.50
N ASP A 251 -25.91 -81.54 -44.57
CA ASP A 251 -25.01 -82.60 -44.81
C ASP A 251 -25.79 -83.97 -45.04
N LEU A 252 -26.76 -84.24 -44.15
CA LEU A 252 -27.65 -85.39 -44.32
C LEU A 252 -28.43 -85.34 -45.65
N GLY A 253 -28.95 -84.20 -46.01
CA GLY A 253 -29.61 -83.97 -47.30
C GLY A 253 -28.71 -84.26 -48.50
N ALA A 254 -27.46 -83.82 -48.44
CA ALA A 254 -26.43 -84.06 -49.45
C ALA A 254 -26.10 -85.54 -49.57
N ARG A 255 -25.99 -86.29 -48.44
CA ARG A 255 -25.75 -87.74 -48.37
C ARG A 255 -26.92 -88.51 -48.94
N LEU A 256 -28.15 -88.14 -48.60
CA LEU A 256 -29.35 -88.77 -49.18
C LEU A 256 -29.41 -88.61 -50.69
N ALA A 257 -29.16 -87.37 -51.17
CA ALA A 257 -29.13 -87.09 -52.61
C ALA A 257 -28.01 -87.88 -53.35
N GLN A 258 -26.89 -88.12 -52.67
CA GLN A 258 -25.80 -88.98 -53.18
C GLN A 258 -26.21 -90.42 -53.18
N GLY A 259 -26.84 -90.95 -52.12
CA GLY A 259 -27.38 -92.31 -52.05
C GLY A 259 -28.45 -92.58 -53.12
N ASP A 260 -29.40 -91.62 -53.34
CA ASP A 260 -30.41 -91.71 -54.39
C ASP A 260 -29.79 -91.74 -55.78
N ARG A 261 -28.73 -90.93 -56.01
CA ARG A 261 -27.98 -91.00 -57.26
C ARG A 261 -27.32 -92.33 -57.47
N HIS A 262 -26.76 -92.92 -56.42
CA HIS A 262 -26.13 -94.26 -56.45
C HIS A 262 -27.15 -95.32 -56.71
N LEU A 263 -28.32 -95.35 -56.02
CA LEU A 263 -29.41 -96.21 -56.22
C LEU A 263 -29.98 -96.13 -57.65
N LYS A 264 -30.14 -94.94 -58.20
CA LYS A 264 -30.53 -94.70 -59.60
C LYS A 264 -29.53 -95.33 -60.58
N ARG A 265 -28.21 -95.21 -60.34
CA ARG A 265 -27.16 -95.86 -61.16
C ARG A 265 -27.22 -97.38 -61.12
N ILE A 266 -27.42 -97.94 -59.91
CA ILE A 266 -27.56 -99.38 -59.77
C ILE A 266 -28.83 -99.87 -60.47
N LYS A 267 -30.00 -99.26 -60.33
CA LYS A 267 -31.24 -99.56 -61.03
C LYS A 267 -31.13 -99.49 -62.54
N SER A 268 -30.40 -98.48 -63.06
CA SER A 268 -30.16 -98.37 -64.48
C SER A 268 -29.18 -99.45 -65.05
N GLY A 269 -28.23 -99.92 -64.19
CA GLY A 269 -27.33 -101.05 -64.57
C GLY A 269 -27.97 -102.45 -64.52
N LEU A 270 -28.99 -102.64 -63.64
CA LEU A 270 -29.75 -103.90 -63.57
C LEU A 270 -30.86 -104.04 -64.64
N GLY A 271 -31.19 -102.99 -65.35
CA GLY A 271 -32.20 -103.08 -66.47
C GLY A 271 -31.60 -103.24 -67.85
N GLN A 272 -30.28 -103.50 -67.94
CA GLN A 272 -29.55 -103.82 -69.16
C GLN A 272 -28.97 -105.28 -69.21
N GLN A 273 -29.48 -106.15 -68.40
CA GLN A 273 -29.26 -107.59 -68.57
C GLN A 273 -30.51 -108.28 -69.06
#